data_1dd157ee04109c1df3f58091b3d8e4b3
#
_entry.id   1dd157ee04109c1df3f58091b3d8e4b3
#
_cell.length_a   1.000
_cell.length_b   1.000
_cell.length_c   1.000
_cell.angle_alpha   90.00
_cell.angle_beta   90.00
_cell.angle_gamma   90.00
#
_symmetry.space_group_name_H-M   'P 1'
#
loop_
_entity.id
_entity.type
_entity.pdbx_description
1 polymer ?
#
loop_
_entity_poly.entity_id
_entity_poly.type
_entity_poly.pdbx_seq_one_letter_code
_entity_poly.pdbx_strand_id
1 'polypeptide(L)'
;MPHPARHGCGEVRAITKRGNCLTCHAGFNFTDESYHNIGAGMDRPKPDLGRFTVTKKDFDRGAFKTPTLRNIPQNAPYLHDGSEKTLAGVVEFYDRGGVPNNWLSREIKPLKLSARDKADLVAFLEALTGEVRGAERPTLPR
;
A
#
# COMPACT_ATOMS: atom_id res chain seq x y z
N MET A 1 -8.31 18.71 -22.98
CA MET A 1 -7.80 18.29 -21.67
C MET A 1 -6.32 18.06 -21.80
N PRO A 2 -5.45 18.69 -20.98
CA PRO A 2 -4.02 18.45 -21.09
C PRO A 2 -3.72 16.99 -20.67
N HIS A 3 -3.02 16.26 -21.55
CA HIS A 3 -2.45 14.95 -21.22
C HIS A 3 -1.55 15.09 -19.98
N PRO A 4 -1.70 14.23 -18.96
CA PRO A 4 -0.73 14.22 -17.87
C PRO A 4 0.67 13.96 -18.47
N ALA A 5 1.64 14.71 -17.98
CA ALA A 5 3.03 14.62 -18.42
C ALA A 5 3.45 13.14 -18.42
N ARG A 6 4.03 12.68 -19.54
CA ARG A 6 4.60 11.33 -19.67
C ARG A 6 5.80 11.22 -18.72
N HIS A 7 5.54 10.81 -17.47
CA HIS A 7 6.62 10.42 -16.57
C HIS A 7 7.22 9.13 -17.13
N GLY A 8 8.50 9.16 -17.46
CA GLY A 8 9.17 7.99 -18.04
C GLY A 8 9.19 6.84 -17.03
N CYS A 9 9.01 5.59 -17.51
CA CYS A 9 9.08 4.38 -16.67
C CYS A 9 10.34 4.32 -15.78
N GLY A 10 11.42 5.01 -16.15
CA GLY A 10 12.64 5.13 -15.36
C GLY A 10 12.48 5.97 -14.09
N GLU A 11 11.71 7.05 -14.12
CA GLU A 11 11.46 7.91 -12.94
C GLU A 11 10.61 7.19 -11.90
N VAL A 12 9.51 6.57 -12.32
CA VAL A 12 8.65 5.80 -11.41
C VAL A 12 9.43 4.66 -10.75
N ARG A 13 10.29 3.95 -11.50
CA ARG A 13 11.14 2.90 -10.95
C ARG A 13 12.17 3.45 -9.94
N ALA A 14 12.72 4.63 -10.18
CA ALA A 14 13.66 5.26 -9.25
C ALA A 14 12.95 5.67 -7.95
N ILE A 15 11.75 6.23 -8.03
CA ILE A 15 10.95 6.63 -6.87
C ILE A 15 10.50 5.42 -6.06
N THR A 16 10.00 4.37 -6.69
CA THR A 16 9.56 3.14 -6.01
C THR A 16 10.72 2.41 -5.35
N LYS A 17 11.93 2.48 -5.91
CA LYS A 17 13.16 1.98 -5.28
C LYS A 17 13.55 2.81 -4.06
N ARG A 18 13.54 4.15 -4.15
CA ARG A 18 13.84 5.03 -3.01
C ARG A 18 12.82 4.88 -1.89
N GLY A 19 11.54 4.71 -2.27
CA GLY A 19 10.45 4.47 -1.35
C GLY A 19 10.38 3.05 -0.79
N ASN A 20 11.29 2.16 -1.25
CA ASN A 20 11.33 0.74 -0.88
C ASN A 20 10.01 -0.03 -1.15
N CYS A 21 9.12 0.54 -1.95
CA CYS A 21 7.78 -0.01 -2.21
C CYS A 21 7.84 -1.40 -2.86
N LEU A 22 8.85 -1.61 -3.72
CA LEU A 22 9.02 -2.86 -4.46
C LEU A 22 9.43 -4.06 -3.60
N THR A 23 9.81 -3.85 -2.34
CA THR A 23 10.10 -4.94 -1.39
C THR A 23 8.86 -5.75 -1.08
N CYS A 24 7.71 -5.08 -0.93
CA CYS A 24 6.43 -5.70 -0.65
C CYS A 24 5.50 -5.73 -1.88
N HIS A 25 5.53 -4.65 -2.69
CA HIS A 25 4.66 -4.51 -3.87
C HIS A 25 5.40 -4.86 -5.17
N ALA A 26 5.83 -6.12 -5.30
CA ALA A 26 6.54 -6.64 -6.46
C ALA A 26 5.68 -7.56 -7.33
N GLY A 27 6.21 -7.93 -8.50
CA GLY A 27 5.59 -8.85 -9.43
C GLY A 27 4.38 -8.26 -10.17
N PHE A 28 3.73 -9.10 -10.98
CA PHE A 28 2.63 -8.67 -11.84
C PHE A 28 1.39 -8.22 -11.07
N ASN A 29 1.24 -8.69 -9.83
CA ASN A 29 0.10 -8.39 -8.97
C ASN A 29 0.40 -7.33 -7.91
N PHE A 30 1.62 -6.77 -7.90
CA PHE A 30 2.07 -5.75 -6.94
C PHE A 30 1.83 -6.17 -5.48
N THR A 31 2.18 -7.40 -5.14
CA THR A 31 2.13 -7.96 -3.78
C THR A 31 3.11 -9.11 -3.64
N ASP A 32 3.75 -9.21 -2.48
CA ASP A 32 4.58 -10.34 -2.08
C ASP A 32 3.78 -11.45 -1.37
N GLU A 33 2.45 -11.26 -1.23
CA GLU A 33 1.53 -12.15 -0.51
C GLU A 33 1.91 -12.36 0.98
N SER A 34 2.84 -11.57 1.51
CA SER A 34 3.36 -11.65 2.87
C SER A 34 2.64 -10.71 3.84
N TYR A 35 3.05 -10.71 5.11
CA TYR A 35 2.43 -9.92 6.16
C TYR A 35 3.44 -8.97 6.78
N HIS A 36 3.08 -7.70 6.87
CA HIS A 36 3.95 -6.65 7.39
C HIS A 36 3.21 -5.74 8.36
N ASN A 37 3.89 -5.31 9.42
CA ASN A 37 3.42 -4.24 10.28
C ASN A 37 3.93 -2.91 9.72
N ILE A 38 3.04 -2.09 9.21
CA ILE A 38 3.34 -0.74 8.73
C ILE A 38 2.98 0.34 9.76
N GLY A 39 2.46 -0.06 10.92
CA GLY A 39 2.10 0.82 12.01
C GLY A 39 0.67 1.37 11.95
N ALA A 40 -0.12 1.07 10.92
CA ALA A 40 -1.48 1.58 10.81
C ALA A 40 -2.31 1.20 12.05
N GLY A 41 -2.92 2.20 12.71
CA GLY A 41 -3.76 2.01 13.90
C GLY A 41 -3.03 1.53 15.16
N MET A 42 -1.69 1.41 15.14
CA MET A 42 -0.93 0.92 16.30
C MET A 42 -0.78 1.95 17.44
N ASP A 43 -1.14 3.20 17.21
CA ASP A 43 -1.20 4.29 18.19
C ASP A 43 -2.55 4.37 18.93
N ARG A 44 -3.50 3.52 18.60
CA ARG A 44 -4.81 3.49 19.24
C ARG A 44 -4.73 2.84 20.63
N PRO A 45 -5.59 3.22 21.58
CA PRO A 45 -5.64 2.59 22.91
C PRO A 45 -5.86 1.07 22.87
N LYS A 46 -6.52 0.58 21.82
CA LYS A 46 -6.78 -0.83 21.57
C LYS A 46 -6.51 -1.15 20.10
N PRO A 47 -5.23 -1.35 19.72
CA PRO A 47 -4.85 -1.61 18.35
C PRO A 47 -5.34 -2.99 17.89
N ASP A 48 -5.63 -3.10 16.57
CA ASP A 48 -5.81 -4.39 15.94
C ASP A 48 -4.43 -5.05 15.75
N LEU A 49 -4.26 -6.21 16.37
CA LEU A 49 -2.99 -6.94 16.32
C LEU A 49 -2.84 -7.82 15.07
N GLY A 50 -3.80 -7.79 14.15
CA GLY A 50 -3.73 -8.46 12.86
C GLY A 50 -3.42 -9.95 12.97
N ARG A 51 -2.42 -10.40 12.21
CA ARG A 51 -2.00 -11.81 12.12
C ARG A 51 -1.64 -12.44 13.48
N PHE A 52 -1.14 -11.66 14.44
CA PHE A 52 -0.85 -12.15 15.79
C PHE A 52 -2.05 -12.82 16.44
N THR A 53 -3.26 -12.37 16.17
CA THR A 53 -4.49 -12.94 16.76
C THR A 53 -4.65 -14.43 16.45
N VAL A 54 -4.07 -14.89 15.32
CA VAL A 54 -4.09 -16.27 14.85
C VAL A 54 -2.80 -17.00 15.25
N THR A 55 -1.63 -16.43 14.93
CA THR A 55 -0.34 -17.11 15.05
C THR A 55 0.24 -17.10 16.46
N LYS A 56 -0.13 -16.12 17.29
CA LYS A 56 0.43 -15.84 18.63
C LYS A 56 1.95 -15.58 18.63
N LYS A 57 2.55 -15.34 17.47
CA LYS A 57 3.98 -15.02 17.32
C LYS A 57 4.18 -13.51 17.42
N ASP A 58 5.08 -13.07 18.29
CA ASP A 58 5.27 -11.64 18.57
C ASP A 58 5.62 -10.81 17.33
N PHE A 59 6.40 -11.35 16.41
CA PHE A 59 6.74 -10.63 15.16
C PHE A 59 5.54 -10.42 14.20
N ASP A 60 4.41 -11.08 14.44
CA ASP A 60 3.17 -10.91 13.67
C ASP A 60 2.24 -9.83 14.26
N ARG A 61 2.62 -9.16 15.36
CA ARG A 61 1.81 -8.09 15.97
C ARG A 61 1.63 -6.92 15.04
N GLY A 62 0.36 -6.56 14.75
CA GLY A 62 0.02 -5.48 13.83
C GLY A 62 0.39 -5.75 12.39
N ALA A 63 0.69 -7.01 12.04
CA ALA A 63 1.00 -7.40 10.68
C ALA A 63 -0.27 -7.75 9.90
N PHE A 64 -0.41 -7.14 8.72
CA PHE A 64 -1.50 -7.36 7.77
C PHE A 64 -0.93 -7.77 6.42
N LYS A 65 -1.71 -8.53 5.65
CA LYS A 65 -1.30 -9.01 4.34
C LYS A 65 -1.11 -7.84 3.37
N THR A 66 -0.01 -7.85 2.62
CA THR A 66 0.22 -6.91 1.53
C THR A 66 -0.89 -7.05 0.47
N PRO A 67 -1.70 -6.02 0.22
CA PRO A 67 -2.72 -6.07 -0.82
C PRO A 67 -2.11 -5.88 -2.20
N THR A 68 -2.83 -6.30 -3.24
CA THR A 68 -2.52 -5.87 -4.60
C THR A 68 -2.72 -4.37 -4.75
N LEU A 69 -1.94 -3.71 -5.62
CA LEU A 69 -2.17 -2.32 -6.01
C LEU A 69 -3.02 -2.18 -7.29
N ARG A 70 -3.44 -3.28 -7.91
CA ARG A 70 -4.31 -3.20 -9.10
C ARG A 70 -5.65 -2.63 -8.73
N ASN A 71 -6.12 -1.68 -9.56
CA ASN A 71 -7.38 -0.95 -9.36
C ASN A 71 -7.47 -0.21 -8.01
N ILE A 72 -6.31 0.11 -7.41
CA ILE A 72 -6.29 0.74 -6.09
C ILE A 72 -7.09 2.04 -5.98
N PRO A 73 -7.23 2.91 -7.00
CA PRO A 73 -8.07 4.10 -6.90
C PRO A 73 -9.54 3.82 -6.60
N GLN A 74 -10.01 2.60 -6.87
CA GLN A 74 -11.40 2.19 -6.65
C GLN A 74 -11.64 1.63 -5.23
N ASN A 75 -10.59 1.53 -4.40
CA ASN A 75 -10.62 0.79 -3.12
C ASN A 75 -10.56 1.71 -1.88
N ALA A 76 -10.80 3.01 -2.04
CA ALA A 76 -10.88 3.91 -0.89
C ALA A 76 -12.03 3.49 0.06
N PRO A 77 -11.88 3.65 1.39
CA PRO A 77 -10.72 4.16 2.13
C PRO A 77 -9.60 3.11 2.24
N TYR A 78 -8.37 3.61 2.45
CA TYR A 78 -7.13 2.81 2.45
C TYR A 78 -6.65 2.44 3.84
N LEU A 79 -5.65 1.54 3.86
CA LEU A 79 -5.15 0.79 5.01
C LEU A 79 -6.21 -0.17 5.56
N HIS A 80 -5.80 -1.13 6.42
CA HIS A 80 -6.73 -2.15 6.93
C HIS A 80 -7.86 -1.56 7.78
N ASP A 81 -7.65 -0.38 8.34
CA ASP A 81 -8.57 0.32 9.24
C ASP A 81 -9.32 1.49 8.57
N GLY A 82 -9.08 1.73 7.26
CA GLY A 82 -9.68 2.82 6.50
C GLY A 82 -9.29 4.21 6.96
N SER A 83 -8.16 4.36 7.66
CA SER A 83 -7.72 5.64 8.23
C SER A 83 -7.31 6.66 7.15
N GLU A 84 -6.80 6.20 6.02
CA GLU A 84 -6.43 7.07 4.92
C GLU A 84 -7.54 7.13 3.86
N LYS A 85 -7.95 8.36 3.49
CA LYS A 85 -9.08 8.56 2.56
C LYS A 85 -8.65 8.73 1.12
N THR A 86 -7.39 9.07 0.88
CA THR A 86 -6.85 9.40 -0.45
C THR A 86 -5.53 8.70 -0.69
N LEU A 87 -5.17 8.48 -1.96
CA LEU A 87 -3.84 7.97 -2.33
C LEU A 87 -2.73 8.91 -1.88
N ALA A 88 -2.96 10.22 -1.91
CA ALA A 88 -2.01 11.20 -1.38
C ALA A 88 -1.77 10.98 0.13
N GLY A 89 -2.84 10.73 0.91
CA GLY A 89 -2.74 10.40 2.33
C GLY A 89 -1.92 9.12 2.56
N VAL A 90 -2.13 8.10 1.74
CA VAL A 90 -1.32 6.86 1.80
C VAL A 90 0.16 7.14 1.53
N VAL A 91 0.48 7.95 0.52
CA VAL A 91 1.87 8.32 0.21
C VAL A 91 2.49 9.11 1.36
N GLU A 92 1.76 10.04 1.98
CA GLU A 92 2.20 10.77 3.17
C GLU A 92 2.42 9.86 4.38
N PHE A 93 1.55 8.85 4.57
CA PHE A 93 1.69 7.85 5.62
C PHE A 93 3.02 7.10 5.49
N TYR A 94 3.37 6.64 4.29
CA TYR A 94 4.64 5.97 4.05
C TYR A 94 5.84 6.92 4.09
N ASP A 95 5.70 8.16 3.61
CA ASP A 95 6.77 9.16 3.63
C ASP A 95 7.24 9.50 5.05
N ARG A 96 6.32 9.56 6.01
CA ARG A 96 6.67 9.75 7.44
C ARG A 96 7.19 8.48 8.12
N GLY A 97 7.15 7.30 7.46
CA GLY A 97 7.62 6.03 8.02
C GLY A 97 6.57 5.29 8.86
N GLY A 98 5.29 5.43 8.52
CA GLY A 98 4.19 4.79 9.24
C GLY A 98 3.99 5.33 10.65
N VAL A 99 3.45 4.49 11.56
CA VAL A 99 3.34 4.80 13.00
C VAL A 99 4.35 3.95 13.77
N PRO A 100 5.28 4.58 14.52
CA PRO A 100 6.31 3.86 15.27
C PRO A 100 5.71 2.92 16.31
N ASN A 101 6.22 1.68 16.36
CA ASN A 101 5.88 0.69 17.37
C ASN A 101 6.98 -0.38 17.44
N ASN A 102 7.00 -1.21 18.49
CA ASN A 102 8.05 -2.19 18.74
C ASN A 102 8.14 -3.31 17.70
N TRP A 103 7.10 -3.50 16.90
CA TRP A 103 6.98 -4.57 15.90
C TRP A 103 6.93 -4.04 14.48
N LEU A 104 7.20 -2.72 14.28
CA LEU A 104 7.22 -2.10 12.96
C LEU A 104 8.19 -2.83 12.03
N SER A 105 7.76 -3.14 10.82
CA SER A 105 8.60 -3.75 9.81
C SER A 105 9.86 -2.91 9.56
N ARG A 106 11.02 -3.55 9.49
CA ARG A 106 12.32 -2.88 9.25
C ARG A 106 12.38 -2.15 7.91
N GLU A 107 11.50 -2.53 6.99
CA GLU A 107 11.39 -1.92 5.65
C GLU A 107 10.67 -0.56 5.70
N ILE A 108 9.93 -0.28 6.77
CA ILE A 108 9.17 0.97 6.93
C ILE A 108 10.07 2.01 7.61
N LYS A 109 10.40 3.05 6.87
CA LYS A 109 11.29 4.15 7.29
C LYS A 109 10.83 5.46 6.68
N PRO A 110 11.13 6.61 7.29
CA PRO A 110 10.91 7.91 6.66
C PRO A 110 11.63 8.02 5.32
N LEU A 111 10.91 8.35 4.26
CA LEU A 111 11.42 8.32 2.88
C LEU A 111 12.01 9.66 2.43
N LYS A 112 11.53 10.77 3.02
CA LYS A 112 11.94 12.15 2.67
C LYS A 112 11.70 12.47 1.19
N LEU A 113 10.54 12.11 0.68
CA LEU A 113 10.16 12.35 -0.70
C LEU A 113 9.92 13.85 -0.95
N SER A 114 10.33 14.33 -2.13
CA SER A 114 9.94 15.68 -2.58
C SER A 114 8.44 15.73 -2.91
N ALA A 115 7.87 16.93 -2.97
CA ALA A 115 6.49 17.12 -3.41
C ALA A 115 6.24 16.53 -4.81
N ARG A 116 7.23 16.62 -5.69
CA ARG A 116 7.17 16.02 -7.03
C ARG A 116 7.15 14.49 -6.96
N ASP A 117 8.03 13.87 -6.17
CA ASP A 117 8.05 12.41 -6.00
C ASP A 117 6.71 11.87 -5.50
N LYS A 118 6.07 12.58 -4.55
CA LYS A 118 4.75 12.22 -4.02
C LYS A 118 3.67 12.30 -5.08
N ALA A 119 3.66 13.37 -5.87
CA ALA A 119 2.71 13.55 -6.98
C ALA A 119 2.90 12.45 -8.04
N ASP A 120 4.13 12.11 -8.38
CA ASP A 120 4.46 11.07 -9.37
C ASP A 120 4.04 9.67 -8.87
N LEU A 121 4.20 9.39 -7.57
CA LEU A 121 3.70 8.14 -6.97
C LEU A 121 2.17 8.05 -7.02
N VAL A 122 1.46 9.12 -6.71
CA VAL A 122 0.00 9.15 -6.80
C VAL A 122 -0.45 8.92 -8.24
N ALA A 123 0.15 9.61 -9.21
CA ALA A 123 -0.16 9.42 -10.63
C ALA A 123 0.12 7.98 -11.11
N PHE A 124 1.19 7.36 -10.61
CA PHE A 124 1.48 5.95 -10.88
C PHE A 124 0.39 5.04 -10.32
N LEU A 125 -0.02 5.24 -9.06
CA LEU A 125 -1.07 4.43 -8.43
C LEU A 125 -2.40 4.57 -9.17
N GLU A 126 -2.75 5.77 -9.63
CA GLU A 126 -3.94 6.03 -10.45
C GLU A 126 -3.88 5.29 -11.80
N ALA A 127 -2.70 5.20 -12.41
CA ALA A 127 -2.48 4.49 -13.68
C ALA A 127 -2.62 2.97 -13.56
N LEU A 128 -2.65 2.39 -12.35
CA LEU A 128 -2.86 0.95 -12.13
C LEU A 128 -4.34 0.53 -12.27
N THR A 129 -5.19 1.43 -12.71
CA THR A 129 -6.61 1.16 -12.98
C THR A 129 -6.78 0.53 -14.36
N GLY A 130 -7.54 -0.55 -14.41
CA GLY A 130 -7.88 -1.25 -15.66
C GLY A 130 -9.32 -1.76 -15.66
N GLU A 131 -9.81 -2.11 -16.84
CA GLU A 131 -11.11 -2.78 -16.98
C GLU A 131 -10.97 -4.28 -16.75
N VAL A 132 -11.82 -4.83 -15.90
CA VAL A 132 -11.97 -6.29 -15.79
C VAL A 132 -12.93 -6.75 -16.87
N ARG A 133 -12.39 -7.31 -17.96
CA ARG A 133 -13.19 -7.85 -19.07
C ARG A 133 -13.49 -9.33 -18.83
N GLY A 134 -14.73 -9.76 -19.13
CA GLY A 134 -15.09 -11.17 -19.26
C GLY A 134 -15.35 -11.92 -17.95
N ALA A 135 -15.55 -11.23 -16.82
CA ALA A 135 -16.01 -11.88 -15.60
C ALA A 135 -17.54 -12.01 -15.60
N GLU A 136 -18.08 -13.04 -16.23
CA GLU A 136 -19.47 -13.44 -15.99
C GLU A 136 -19.58 -14.03 -14.58
N ARG A 137 -20.60 -13.60 -13.83
CA ARG A 137 -20.88 -14.20 -12.52
C ARG A 137 -21.30 -15.65 -12.72
N PRO A 138 -20.59 -16.63 -12.13
CA PRO A 138 -21.03 -18.01 -12.20
C PRO A 138 -22.40 -18.16 -11.51
N THR A 139 -23.29 -18.96 -12.11
CA THR A 139 -24.54 -19.34 -11.46
C THR A 139 -24.20 -20.28 -10.30
N LEU A 140 -24.60 -19.91 -9.09
CA LEU A 140 -24.37 -20.75 -7.93
C LEU A 140 -25.28 -22.00 -8.04
N PRO A 141 -24.77 -23.20 -7.74
CA PRO A 141 -25.59 -24.38 -7.64
C PRO A 141 -26.65 -24.18 -6.54
N ARG A 142 -27.89 -24.59 -6.82
CA ARG A 142 -29.00 -24.57 -5.85
C ARG A 142 -28.89 -25.75 -4.88
#